data_df92587a632302e66815a8c36f1ae10f
#
_entry.id   df92587a632302e66815a8c36f1ae10f
#
_cell.length_a   1.000
_cell.length_b   1.000
_cell.length_c   1.000
_cell.angle_alpha   90.00
_cell.angle_beta   90.00
_cell.angle_gamma   90.00
#
_symmetry.space_group_name_H-M   'P 1'
#
loop_
_entity.id
_entity.type
_entity.pdbx_description
1 polymer ?
#
loop_
_entity_poly.entity_id
_entity_poly.type
_entity_poly.pdbx_seq_one_letter_code
_entity_poly.pdbx_strand_id
1 'polypeptide(L)'
;KTPVFGMMERSEIENSKGEMEFMSYVHAMVVGNTKKDSLMPIISQFVEEGATVFTDELNAYNALGSMGYNHKVCDHGQLQFVVDGEVYTNNIEGFWSHFRRMITGCYHDVSDEHLQSYIDEAVYRWNTRKASQSERFSDMFNKSIGLIVTWSELKLCKVA
;
A
#
# COMPACT_ATOMS: atom_id res chain seq x y z
N LYS A 1 5.03 11.64 14.89
CA LYS A 1 5.12 10.71 13.74
C LYS A 1 3.77 10.63 13.06
N THR A 2 3.73 10.93 11.80
CA THR A 2 2.54 10.84 10.97
C THR A 2 2.25 9.38 10.64
N PRO A 3 1.10 8.82 11.02
CA PRO A 3 0.78 7.43 10.73
C PRO A 3 0.45 7.24 9.26
N VAL A 4 0.91 6.12 8.72
CA VAL A 4 0.61 5.69 7.36
C VAL A 4 -0.08 4.34 7.42
N PHE A 5 -1.17 4.21 6.70
CA PHE A 5 -1.89 2.96 6.54
C PHE A 5 -1.61 2.38 5.16
N GLY A 6 -1.42 1.06 5.08
CA GLY A 6 -1.19 0.37 3.82
C GLY A 6 -1.93 -0.95 3.75
N MET A 7 -2.42 -1.24 2.57
CA MET A 7 -3.06 -2.50 2.20
C MET A 7 -2.34 -3.09 1.01
N MET A 8 -2.30 -4.40 0.92
CA MET A 8 -1.74 -5.12 -0.21
C MET A 8 -2.70 -6.19 -0.69
N GLU A 9 -3.09 -6.08 -1.94
CA GLU A 9 -3.81 -7.13 -2.64
C GLU A 9 -2.81 -8.11 -3.26
N ARG A 10 -3.15 -9.40 -3.25
CA ARG A 10 -2.46 -10.44 -3.99
C ARG A 10 -3.41 -11.08 -4.99
N SER A 11 -2.96 -11.16 -6.21
CA SER A 11 -3.67 -11.83 -7.30
C SER A 11 -2.75 -12.78 -8.05
N GLU A 12 -3.30 -13.87 -8.54
CA GLU A 12 -2.64 -14.73 -9.51
C GLU A 12 -2.95 -14.22 -10.91
N ILE A 13 -1.90 -14.04 -11.70
CA ILE A 13 -2.02 -13.65 -13.10
C ILE A 13 -1.26 -14.64 -13.97
N GLU A 14 -1.80 -14.93 -15.15
CA GLU A 14 -1.09 -15.69 -16.16
C GLU A 14 -0.10 -14.77 -16.87
N ASN A 15 1.18 -15.15 -16.87
CA ASN A 15 2.21 -14.39 -17.58
C ASN A 15 2.20 -14.69 -19.09
N SER A 16 2.99 -13.96 -19.85
CA SER A 16 3.09 -14.13 -21.31
C SER A 16 3.56 -15.50 -21.79
N LYS A 17 4.00 -16.37 -20.86
CA LYS A 17 4.44 -17.75 -21.13
C LYS A 17 3.38 -18.79 -20.77
N GLY A 18 2.20 -18.36 -20.27
CA GLY A 18 1.16 -19.27 -19.79
C GLY A 18 1.40 -19.82 -18.37
N GLU A 19 2.33 -19.24 -17.61
CA GLU A 19 2.64 -19.64 -16.24
C GLU A 19 1.90 -18.74 -15.26
N MET A 20 1.33 -19.33 -14.20
CA MET A 20 0.71 -18.57 -13.12
C MET A 20 1.77 -17.85 -12.28
N GLU A 21 1.62 -16.55 -12.11
CA GLU A 21 2.54 -15.71 -11.35
C GLU A 21 1.79 -14.84 -10.37
N PHE A 22 2.33 -14.72 -9.15
CA PHE A 22 1.76 -13.82 -8.15
C PHE A 22 2.14 -12.36 -8.45
N MET A 23 1.10 -11.53 -8.51
CA MET A 23 1.23 -10.07 -8.45
C MET A 23 0.75 -9.56 -7.10
N SER A 24 1.37 -8.48 -6.64
CA SER A 24 0.87 -7.77 -5.47
C SER A 24 0.79 -6.28 -5.78
N TYR A 25 -0.37 -5.70 -5.44
CA TYR A 25 -0.65 -4.28 -5.57
C TYR A 25 -0.79 -3.66 -4.20
N VAL A 26 -0.19 -2.50 -4.03
CA VAL A 26 -0.22 -1.75 -2.77
C VAL A 26 -1.10 -0.53 -2.91
N HIS A 27 -1.90 -0.28 -1.88
CA HIS A 27 -2.54 1.00 -1.59
C HIS A 27 -2.00 1.51 -0.26
N ALA A 28 -1.48 2.72 -0.23
CA ALA A 28 -0.96 3.29 1.01
C ALA A 28 -1.27 4.78 1.09
N MET A 29 -1.61 5.24 2.29
CA MET A 29 -2.02 6.62 2.51
C MET A 29 -1.68 7.11 3.92
N VAL A 30 -1.47 8.41 4.04
CA VAL A 30 -1.40 9.08 5.33
C VAL A 30 -2.79 9.06 5.98
N VAL A 31 -2.84 8.74 7.27
CA VAL A 31 -4.08 8.73 8.04
C VAL A 31 -3.92 9.61 9.28
N GLY A 32 -5.02 10.17 9.78
CA GLY A 32 -4.99 11.01 10.96
C GLY A 32 -4.61 10.26 12.23
N ASN A 33 -4.99 8.98 12.32
CA ASN A 33 -4.66 8.08 13.43
C ASN A 33 -4.91 6.63 13.01
N THR A 34 -4.46 5.67 13.85
CA THR A 34 -4.64 4.23 13.62
C THR A 34 -5.81 3.63 14.40
N LYS A 35 -6.81 4.42 14.74
CA LYS A 35 -8.01 3.94 15.43
C LYS A 35 -8.98 3.28 14.45
N LYS A 36 -9.85 2.41 14.99
CA LYS A 36 -10.89 1.72 14.25
C LYS A 36 -11.71 2.66 13.35
N ASP A 37 -12.19 3.77 13.90
CA ASP A 37 -13.06 4.72 13.18
C ASP A 37 -12.38 5.40 11.99
N SER A 38 -11.05 5.45 11.99
CA SER A 38 -10.28 5.98 10.86
C SER A 38 -9.93 4.92 9.83
N LEU A 39 -9.66 3.67 10.25
CA LEU A 39 -9.19 2.63 9.34
C LEU A 39 -10.35 1.85 8.68
N MET A 40 -11.44 1.59 9.39
CA MET A 40 -12.54 0.76 8.87
C MET A 40 -13.20 1.34 7.62
N PRO A 41 -13.50 2.66 7.53
CA PRO A 41 -14.05 3.23 6.30
C PRO A 41 -13.12 3.07 5.08
N ILE A 42 -11.80 3.20 5.30
CA ILE A 42 -10.81 3.02 4.25
C ILE A 42 -10.83 1.57 3.76
N ILE A 43 -10.80 0.60 4.69
CA ILE A 43 -10.86 -0.82 4.32
C ILE A 43 -12.14 -1.12 3.53
N SER A 44 -13.30 -0.65 3.99
CA SER A 44 -14.57 -0.88 3.30
C SER A 44 -14.64 -0.24 1.90
N GLN A 45 -13.85 0.80 1.65
CA GLN A 45 -13.78 1.44 0.33
C GLN A 45 -12.98 0.62 -0.69
N PHE A 46 -11.92 -0.06 -0.23
CA PHE A 46 -10.96 -0.72 -1.12
C PHE A 46 -11.06 -2.25 -1.13
N VAL A 47 -11.67 -2.85 -0.11
CA VAL A 47 -11.75 -4.31 0.05
C VAL A 47 -13.19 -4.76 -0.10
N GLU A 48 -13.42 -5.71 -0.99
CA GLU A 48 -14.75 -6.29 -1.23
C GLU A 48 -15.24 -7.07 0.00
N GLU A 49 -16.53 -6.98 0.28
CA GLU A 49 -17.17 -7.75 1.35
C GLU A 49 -16.99 -9.27 1.10
N GLY A 50 -16.70 -10.02 2.16
CA GLY A 50 -16.40 -11.44 2.06
C GLY A 50 -14.95 -11.78 1.74
N ALA A 51 -14.12 -10.80 1.41
CA ALA A 51 -12.69 -11.02 1.17
C ALA A 51 -11.99 -11.54 2.43
N THR A 52 -10.93 -12.32 2.23
CA THR A 52 -10.04 -12.73 3.31
C THR A 52 -9.02 -11.61 3.57
N VAL A 53 -9.03 -11.08 4.80
CA VAL A 53 -8.15 -9.99 5.23
C VAL A 53 -7.20 -10.49 6.30
N PHE A 54 -5.90 -10.36 6.03
CA PHE A 54 -4.83 -10.69 6.97
C PHE A 54 -4.31 -9.41 7.60
N THR A 55 -4.22 -9.37 8.92
CA THR A 55 -3.71 -8.20 9.66
C THR A 55 -2.71 -8.63 10.72
N ASP A 56 -1.99 -7.66 11.26
CA ASP A 56 -1.29 -7.79 12.53
C ASP A 56 -2.29 -7.80 13.72
N GLU A 57 -1.74 -7.79 14.92
CA GLU A 57 -2.51 -7.87 16.20
C GLU A 57 -3.14 -6.53 16.63
N LEU A 58 -3.13 -5.48 15.79
CA LEU A 58 -3.67 -4.18 16.17
C LEU A 58 -5.18 -4.29 16.46
N ASN A 59 -5.59 -3.90 17.68
CA ASN A 59 -6.99 -3.98 18.14
C ASN A 59 -8.00 -3.29 17.24
N ALA A 60 -7.57 -2.31 16.43
CA ALA A 60 -8.44 -1.63 15.47
C ALA A 60 -9.08 -2.60 14.46
N TYR A 61 -8.40 -3.71 14.13
CA TYR A 61 -8.86 -4.69 13.15
C TYR A 61 -9.86 -5.73 13.68
N ASN A 62 -10.10 -5.78 15.00
CA ASN A 62 -11.03 -6.75 15.61
C ASN A 62 -12.47 -6.63 15.07
N ALA A 63 -12.82 -5.49 14.49
CA ALA A 63 -14.14 -5.27 13.91
C ALA A 63 -14.35 -5.93 12.54
N LEU A 64 -13.30 -6.31 11.82
CA LEU A 64 -13.38 -6.80 10.45
C LEU A 64 -14.29 -8.03 10.32
N GLY A 65 -14.21 -8.98 11.26
CA GLY A 65 -15.09 -10.14 11.24
C GLY A 65 -16.59 -9.79 11.34
N SER A 66 -16.94 -8.76 12.13
CA SER A 66 -18.32 -8.28 12.25
C SER A 66 -18.78 -7.43 11.05
N MET A 67 -17.85 -7.00 10.20
CA MET A 67 -18.11 -6.24 8.98
C MET A 67 -18.24 -7.13 7.72
N GLY A 68 -18.27 -8.45 7.89
CA GLY A 68 -18.44 -9.39 6.77
C GLY A 68 -17.15 -9.88 6.12
N TYR A 69 -15.98 -9.56 6.67
CA TYR A 69 -14.68 -10.03 6.17
C TYR A 69 -14.28 -11.36 6.82
N ASN A 70 -13.59 -12.20 6.06
CA ASN A 70 -12.92 -13.37 6.62
C ASN A 70 -11.57 -12.94 7.23
N HIS A 71 -11.63 -12.47 8.50
CA HIS A 71 -10.48 -11.88 9.15
C HIS A 71 -9.56 -12.93 9.77
N LYS A 72 -8.28 -12.87 9.43
CA LYS A 72 -7.21 -13.72 9.97
C LYS A 72 -6.10 -12.83 10.55
N VAL A 73 -5.72 -13.09 11.79
CA VAL A 73 -4.66 -12.36 12.49
C VAL A 73 -3.36 -13.14 12.41
N CYS A 74 -2.28 -12.46 12.04
CA CYS A 74 -0.93 -13.01 11.99
C CYS A 74 -0.17 -12.57 13.25
N ASP A 75 0.21 -13.54 14.10
CA ASP A 75 0.99 -13.30 15.32
C ASP A 75 2.49 -13.23 14.97
N HIS A 76 3.04 -12.03 14.99
CA HIS A 76 4.48 -11.81 14.78
C HIS A 76 5.34 -12.37 15.91
N GLY A 77 4.80 -12.49 17.14
CA GLY A 77 5.51 -12.99 18.30
C GLY A 77 5.83 -14.49 18.23
N GLN A 78 5.04 -15.26 17.46
CA GLN A 78 5.23 -16.69 17.28
C GLN A 78 5.94 -17.08 15.96
N LEU A 79 6.49 -16.11 15.23
CA LEU A 79 7.09 -16.34 13.90
C LEU A 79 6.11 -17.02 12.92
N GLN A 80 4.81 -16.87 13.13
CA GLN A 80 3.78 -17.39 12.24
C GLN A 80 3.65 -16.48 11.01
N PHE A 81 4.59 -16.66 10.07
CA PHE A 81 4.51 -16.04 8.74
C PHE A 81 3.60 -16.83 7.80
N VAL A 82 3.08 -17.97 8.28
CA VAL A 82 2.29 -18.93 7.49
C VAL A 82 1.02 -19.26 8.26
N VAL A 83 -0.13 -18.93 7.69
CA VAL A 83 -1.46 -19.34 8.17
C VAL A 83 -2.06 -20.21 7.06
N ASP A 84 -2.53 -21.42 7.40
CA ASP A 84 -3.12 -22.39 6.46
C ASP A 84 -2.23 -22.75 5.26
N GLY A 85 -0.88 -22.70 5.43
CA GLY A 85 0.07 -23.05 4.36
C GLY A 85 0.45 -21.91 3.42
N GLU A 86 -0.08 -20.70 3.65
CA GLU A 86 0.23 -19.51 2.86
C GLU A 86 1.00 -18.46 3.67
N VAL A 87 1.94 -17.73 3.01
CA VAL A 87 2.79 -16.71 3.64
C VAL A 87 2.17 -15.33 3.42
N TYR A 88 1.70 -14.63 4.48
CA TYR A 88 0.84 -13.47 4.29
C TYR A 88 1.39 -12.10 4.68
N THR A 89 2.25 -11.99 5.69
CA THR A 89 2.70 -10.67 6.18
C THR A 89 3.98 -10.15 5.52
N ASN A 90 4.83 -11.01 4.99
CA ASN A 90 6.13 -10.62 4.42
C ASN A 90 6.04 -9.63 3.23
N ASN A 91 4.92 -9.60 2.53
CA ASN A 91 4.80 -8.80 1.31
C ASN A 91 4.64 -7.31 1.61
N ILE A 92 3.74 -6.93 2.53
CA ILE A 92 3.54 -5.51 2.90
C ILE A 92 4.76 -4.99 3.68
N GLU A 93 5.42 -5.82 4.49
CA GLU A 93 6.68 -5.49 5.14
C GLU A 93 7.80 -5.23 4.11
N GLY A 94 7.84 -6.01 3.04
CA GLY A 94 8.72 -5.78 1.90
C GLY A 94 8.53 -4.41 1.28
N PHE A 95 7.28 -3.99 1.07
CA PHE A 95 6.95 -2.64 0.60
C PHE A 95 7.43 -1.56 1.58
N TRP A 96 7.15 -1.70 2.88
CA TRP A 96 7.59 -0.73 3.89
C TRP A 96 9.11 -0.65 4.01
N SER A 97 9.81 -1.75 3.86
CA SER A 97 11.27 -1.79 3.81
C SER A 97 11.81 -1.06 2.58
N HIS A 98 11.15 -1.24 1.43
CA HIS A 98 11.49 -0.51 0.20
C HIS A 98 11.26 0.99 0.35
N PHE A 99 10.10 1.39 0.85
CA PHE A 99 9.76 2.79 1.12
C PHE A 99 10.76 3.45 2.06
N ARG A 100 11.09 2.80 3.18
CA ARG A 100 12.09 3.31 4.13
C ARG A 100 13.46 3.52 3.49
N ARG A 101 13.93 2.57 2.68
CA ARG A 101 15.20 2.71 1.94
C ARG A 101 15.15 3.86 0.94
N MET A 102 14.03 4.06 0.25
CA MET A 102 13.84 5.16 -0.68
C MET A 102 13.93 6.50 0.06
N ILE A 103 13.24 6.67 1.17
CA ILE A 103 13.33 7.90 1.97
C ILE A 103 14.75 8.13 2.46
N THR A 104 15.36 7.15 3.15
CA THR A 104 16.69 7.31 3.75
C THR A 104 17.80 7.49 2.70
N GLY A 105 17.71 6.77 1.58
CA GLY A 105 18.77 6.74 0.57
C GLY A 105 18.69 7.86 -0.47
N CYS A 106 17.47 8.30 -0.83
CA CYS A 106 17.30 9.28 -1.91
C CYS A 106 16.90 10.67 -1.40
N TYR A 107 16.04 10.74 -0.39
CA TYR A 107 15.43 12.00 0.08
C TYR A 107 15.96 12.47 1.43
N HIS A 108 16.61 11.59 2.19
CA HIS A 108 17.15 11.79 3.54
C HIS A 108 16.09 12.10 4.59
N ASP A 109 15.21 13.05 4.34
CA ASP A 109 14.10 13.44 5.20
C ASP A 109 12.91 13.94 4.36
N VAL A 110 11.71 13.78 4.87
CA VAL A 110 10.46 14.18 4.22
C VAL A 110 9.56 14.84 5.25
N SER A 111 9.09 16.05 4.95
CA SER A 111 8.12 16.73 5.80
C SER A 111 6.75 16.03 5.75
N ASP A 112 6.02 16.09 6.86
CA ASP A 112 4.68 15.49 6.97
C ASP A 112 3.71 16.00 5.90
N GLU A 113 3.85 17.28 5.49
CA GLU A 113 3.01 17.92 4.46
C GLU A 113 3.17 17.26 3.07
N HIS A 114 4.33 16.70 2.77
CA HIS A 114 4.62 16.10 1.47
C HIS A 114 4.68 14.57 1.52
N LEU A 115 4.49 13.97 2.69
CA LEU A 115 4.65 12.53 2.90
C LEU A 115 3.79 11.70 1.94
N GLN A 116 2.54 12.14 1.68
CA GLN A 116 1.65 11.43 0.76
C GLN A 116 2.23 11.33 -0.65
N SER A 117 2.81 12.39 -1.17
CA SER A 117 3.41 12.38 -2.52
C SER A 117 4.56 11.36 -2.65
N TYR A 118 5.37 11.20 -1.60
CA TYR A 118 6.43 10.19 -1.58
C TYR A 118 5.89 8.76 -1.42
N ILE A 119 4.79 8.61 -0.68
CA ILE A 119 4.07 7.33 -0.60
C ILE A 119 3.52 6.97 -1.97
N ASP A 120 2.88 7.90 -2.68
CA ASP A 120 2.31 7.70 -4.01
C ASP A 120 3.39 7.29 -5.02
N GLU A 121 4.57 7.92 -4.96
CA GLU A 121 5.71 7.52 -5.78
C GLU A 121 6.16 6.08 -5.47
N ALA A 122 6.28 5.72 -4.19
CA ALA A 122 6.66 4.37 -3.79
C ALA A 122 5.63 3.32 -4.21
N VAL A 123 4.35 3.62 -4.06
CA VAL A 123 3.23 2.80 -4.51
C VAL A 123 3.28 2.61 -6.02
N TYR A 124 3.45 3.68 -6.79
CA TYR A 124 3.60 3.61 -8.24
C TYR A 124 4.77 2.72 -8.65
N ARG A 125 5.95 2.91 -8.06
CA ARG A 125 7.14 2.11 -8.32
C ARG A 125 6.95 0.63 -7.99
N TRP A 126 6.28 0.33 -6.88
CA TRP A 126 5.97 -1.04 -6.48
C TRP A 126 4.98 -1.68 -7.44
N ASN A 127 3.88 -1.03 -7.72
CA ASN A 127 2.79 -1.57 -8.54
C ASN A 127 3.20 -1.75 -10.01
N THR A 128 4.17 -0.98 -10.49
CA THR A 128 4.71 -1.09 -11.86
C THR A 128 6.04 -1.84 -11.94
N ARG A 129 6.51 -2.48 -10.87
CA ARG A 129 7.86 -3.05 -10.79
C ARG A 129 8.16 -4.14 -11.83
N LYS A 130 7.13 -4.82 -12.34
CA LYS A 130 7.25 -5.84 -13.38
C LYS A 130 7.17 -5.28 -14.80
N ALA A 131 6.68 -4.06 -14.97
CA ALA A 131 6.67 -3.38 -16.25
C ALA A 131 8.08 -2.97 -16.68
N SER A 132 8.34 -2.96 -17.98
CA SER A 132 9.60 -2.46 -18.53
C SER A 132 9.78 -0.97 -18.25
N GLN A 133 11.01 -0.49 -18.37
CA GLN A 133 11.30 0.94 -18.19
C GLN A 133 10.56 1.81 -19.20
N SER A 134 10.43 1.34 -20.45
CA SER A 134 9.72 2.03 -21.52
C SER A 134 8.23 2.15 -21.22
N GLU A 135 7.59 1.06 -20.76
CA GLU A 135 6.17 1.07 -20.40
C GLU A 135 5.90 2.00 -19.22
N ARG A 136 6.72 1.95 -18.19
CA ARG A 136 6.59 2.87 -17.03
C ARG A 136 6.76 4.32 -17.42
N PHE A 137 7.74 4.62 -18.30
CA PHE A 137 7.95 5.97 -18.79
C PHE A 137 6.72 6.46 -19.60
N SER A 138 6.22 5.63 -20.50
CA SER A 138 5.04 5.95 -21.32
C SER A 138 3.79 6.16 -20.47
N ASP A 139 3.56 5.30 -19.46
CA ASP A 139 2.43 5.44 -18.53
C ASP A 139 2.52 6.75 -17.72
N MET A 140 3.69 7.04 -17.14
CA MET A 140 3.91 8.27 -16.40
C MET A 140 3.76 9.51 -17.29
N PHE A 141 4.30 9.47 -18.51
CA PHE A 141 4.19 10.57 -19.47
C PHE A 141 2.72 10.83 -19.83
N ASN A 142 1.98 9.77 -20.18
CA ASN A 142 0.56 9.89 -20.50
C ASN A 142 -0.28 10.47 -19.35
N LYS A 143 -0.01 10.05 -18.13
CA LYS A 143 -0.66 10.60 -16.93
C LYS A 143 -0.30 12.05 -16.64
N SER A 144 0.84 12.51 -17.15
CA SER A 144 1.30 13.90 -16.97
C SER A 144 0.74 14.86 -18.02
N ILE A 145 0.20 14.36 -19.12
CA ILE A 145 -0.34 15.20 -20.21
C ILE A 145 -1.52 16.03 -19.68
N GLY A 146 -1.42 17.35 -19.83
CA GLY A 146 -2.45 18.29 -19.37
C GLY A 146 -2.36 18.68 -17.89
N LEU A 147 -1.43 18.11 -17.13
CA LEU A 147 -1.15 18.56 -15.76
C LEU A 147 -0.19 19.75 -15.81
N ILE A 148 -0.68 20.90 -15.43
CA ILE A 148 0.15 22.09 -15.18
C ILE A 148 0.14 22.31 -13.69
N VAL A 149 1.26 22.07 -13.03
CA VAL A 149 1.41 22.30 -11.58
C VAL A 149 2.32 23.50 -11.40
N THR A 150 1.78 24.57 -10.85
CA THR A 150 2.55 25.76 -10.53
C THR A 150 3.27 25.60 -9.19
N TRP A 151 4.35 26.37 -8.97
CA TRP A 151 5.08 26.38 -7.71
C TRP A 151 4.20 26.78 -6.51
N SER A 152 3.21 27.63 -6.71
CA SER A 152 2.22 28.00 -5.69
C SER A 152 1.31 26.83 -5.32
N GLU A 153 0.87 26.03 -6.29
CA GLU A 153 0.04 24.84 -6.05
C GLU A 153 0.82 23.74 -5.31
N LEU A 154 2.09 23.54 -5.65
CA LEU A 154 2.97 22.61 -4.91
C LEU A 154 3.12 22.99 -3.44
N LYS A 155 3.17 24.31 -3.13
CA LYS A 155 3.22 24.80 -1.74
C LYS A 155 1.88 24.69 -1.01
N LEU A 156 0.77 24.63 -1.75
CA LEU A 156 -0.58 24.59 -1.21
C LEU A 156 -1.14 23.16 -1.10
N CYS A 157 -0.41 22.13 -1.56
CA CYS A 157 -0.77 20.74 -1.33
C CYS A 157 -0.72 20.40 0.16
N LYS A 158 -1.61 21.03 0.91
CA LYS A 158 -1.98 20.60 2.26
C LYS A 158 -2.91 19.40 2.07
N VAL A 159 -2.54 18.28 2.67
CA VAL A 159 -3.39 17.11 2.81
C VAL A 159 -4.75 17.59 3.34
N ALA A 160 -5.80 17.41 2.54
CA ALA A 160 -7.17 17.66 2.94
C ALA A 160 -7.64 16.53 3.88
#